data_5961226d363c8ba9e22a15bda0480128
#
_entry.id   5961226d363c8ba9e22a15bda0480128
#
_cell.length_a   1.000
_cell.length_b   1.000
_cell.length_c   1.000
_cell.angle_alpha   90.00
_cell.angle_beta   90.00
_cell.angle_gamma   90.00
#
_symmetry.space_group_name_H-M   'P 1'
#
loop_
_entity.id
_entity.type
_entity.pdbx_description
1 polymer ?
#
loop_
_entity_poly.entity_id
_entity_poly.type
_entity_poly.pdbx_seq_one_letter_code
_entity_poly.pdbx_strand_id
1 'polypeptide(L)'
;CHDGMQTPGHKNACAAYSGRGPANGRVKKPDLVAPGSGIVSCNAWYRKNHFCSVNHPYTAKNGTSMAVPAVSAAAALLWEKEPHLTNEQVRERLLYHAQDLGENWGMQGWGMLHVGRALKG
;
A
#
# COMPACT_ATOMS: atom_id res chain seq x y z
N CYS A 1 -1.61 5.43 -2.61
CA CYS A 1 -0.97 5.57 -1.30
C CYS A 1 -1.95 6.20 -0.32
N HIS A 2 -1.98 5.72 0.88
CA HIS A 2 -2.88 6.12 1.93
C HIS A 2 -2.09 6.77 3.08
N ASP A 3 -2.59 7.85 3.66
CA ASP A 3 -2.06 8.44 4.89
C ASP A 3 -2.51 7.61 6.10
N GLY A 4 -1.62 6.72 6.55
CA GLY A 4 -1.88 5.84 7.68
C GLY A 4 -1.84 6.51 9.05
N MET A 5 -1.95 7.83 9.15
CA MET A 5 -2.05 8.51 10.44
C MET A 5 -3.43 8.29 11.04
N GLN A 6 -3.52 7.31 11.90
CA GLN A 6 -4.62 7.19 12.85
C GLN A 6 -4.48 8.25 13.94
N THR A 7 -4.83 9.49 13.62
CA THR A 7 -5.22 10.44 14.65
C THR A 7 -6.72 10.29 14.88
N PRO A 8 -7.21 10.26 16.13
CA PRO A 8 -8.64 10.21 16.40
C PRO A 8 -9.34 11.37 15.68
N GLY A 9 -10.23 11.06 14.73
CA GLY A 9 -10.99 12.05 13.95
C GLY A 9 -10.56 12.28 12.51
N HIS A 10 -9.43 11.78 12.03
CA HIS A 10 -9.08 11.79 10.61
C HIS A 10 -9.63 10.55 9.89
N LYS A 11 -10.54 10.77 8.93
CA LYS A 11 -10.89 9.72 7.95
C LYS A 11 -9.64 9.32 7.20
N ASN A 12 -9.46 8.02 7.02
CA ASN A 12 -8.46 7.48 6.12
C ASN A 12 -8.63 8.13 4.73
N ALA A 13 -7.65 8.92 4.31
CA ALA A 13 -7.69 9.68 3.08
C ALA A 13 -6.52 9.31 2.16
N CYS A 14 -6.71 9.50 0.86
CA CYS A 14 -5.63 9.33 -0.10
C CYS A 14 -4.60 10.46 0.09
N ALA A 15 -3.32 10.09 0.21
CA ALA A 15 -2.23 11.06 0.39
C ALA A 15 -2.18 12.07 -0.77
N ALA A 16 -1.87 13.33 -0.47
CA ALA A 16 -1.81 14.40 -1.47
C ALA A 16 -0.79 14.13 -2.59
N TYR A 17 0.29 13.42 -2.27
CA TYR A 17 1.36 13.03 -3.21
C TYR A 17 1.07 11.73 -3.96
N SER A 18 -0.04 11.05 -3.67
CA SER A 18 -0.41 9.81 -4.37
C SER A 18 -0.71 10.06 -5.83
N GLY A 19 -0.18 9.21 -6.71
CA GLY A 19 -0.52 9.23 -8.12
C GLY A 19 -2.03 9.04 -8.32
N ARG A 20 -2.62 9.87 -9.19
CA ARG A 20 -4.03 9.84 -9.52
C ARG A 20 -4.22 9.41 -10.96
N GLY A 21 -5.28 8.68 -11.22
CA GLY A 21 -5.66 8.34 -12.58
C GLY A 21 -6.18 9.56 -13.36
N PRO A 22 -6.09 9.55 -14.70
CA PRO A 22 -6.62 10.63 -15.52
C PRO A 22 -8.15 10.68 -15.41
N ALA A 23 -8.72 11.87 -15.25
CA ALA A 23 -10.16 12.06 -15.08
C ALA A 23 -10.98 11.51 -16.27
N ASN A 24 -10.43 11.59 -17.49
CA ASN A 24 -11.07 11.17 -18.74
C ASN A 24 -10.39 9.96 -19.40
N GLY A 25 -9.56 9.21 -18.66
CA GLY A 25 -8.85 8.04 -19.19
C GLY A 25 -9.76 6.85 -19.44
N ARG A 26 -9.54 6.13 -20.55
CA ARG A 26 -10.19 4.84 -20.81
C ARG A 26 -9.80 3.76 -19.81
N VAL A 27 -8.57 3.86 -19.27
CA VAL A 27 -8.06 2.96 -18.25
C VAL A 27 -8.19 3.62 -16.89
N LYS A 28 -9.01 3.03 -16.03
CA LYS A 28 -9.21 3.53 -14.66
C LYS A 28 -8.03 3.11 -13.78
N LYS A 29 -7.32 4.10 -13.23
CA LYS A 29 -6.21 3.94 -12.28
C LYS A 29 -6.36 4.92 -11.11
N PRO A 30 -5.80 4.66 -9.94
CA PRO A 30 -5.05 3.47 -9.56
C PRO A 30 -5.94 2.22 -9.44
N ASP A 31 -5.36 1.02 -9.37
CA ASP A 31 -6.13 -0.21 -9.10
C ASP A 31 -6.63 -0.22 -7.66
N LEU A 32 -5.74 0.02 -6.69
CA LEU A 32 -6.06 0.16 -5.27
C LEU A 32 -5.02 1.06 -4.58
N VAL A 33 -5.27 1.39 -3.33
CA VAL A 33 -4.32 2.12 -2.48
C VAL A 33 -3.88 1.24 -1.29
N ALA A 34 -2.71 1.54 -0.74
CA ALA A 34 -2.17 0.90 0.44
C ALA A 34 -1.42 1.92 1.30
N PRO A 35 -1.17 1.65 2.60
CA PRO A 35 -0.43 2.56 3.46
C PRO A 35 0.95 2.91 2.88
N GLY A 36 1.27 4.18 2.84
CA GLY A 36 2.51 4.69 2.26
C GLY A 36 3.06 5.93 2.95
N SER A 37 2.43 6.40 4.02
CA SER A 37 2.90 7.52 4.84
C SER A 37 3.39 7.03 6.20
N GLY A 38 4.54 7.55 6.64
CA GLY A 38 5.13 7.17 7.93
C GLY A 38 5.59 5.71 7.99
N ILE A 39 5.88 5.09 6.87
CA ILE A 39 6.27 3.68 6.81
C ILE A 39 7.68 3.51 7.37
N VAL A 40 7.78 2.81 8.49
CA VAL A 40 9.04 2.52 9.17
C VAL A 40 9.65 1.24 8.59
N SER A 41 10.91 1.32 8.17
CA SER A 41 11.67 0.20 7.63
C SER A 41 13.15 0.34 7.93
N CYS A 42 13.92 -0.70 7.60
CA CYS A 42 15.37 -0.71 7.78
C CYS A 42 16.04 0.46 7.08
N ASN A 43 16.99 1.09 7.77
CA ASN A 43 17.76 2.18 7.21
C ASN A 43 19.02 1.63 6.53
N ALA A 44 19.07 1.73 5.19
CA ALA A 44 20.22 1.26 4.41
C ALA A 44 21.54 1.96 4.73
N TRP A 45 21.48 3.15 5.32
CA TRP A 45 22.66 3.92 5.73
C TRP A 45 23.11 3.62 7.15
N TYR A 46 22.40 2.77 7.89
CA TYR A 46 22.80 2.37 9.23
C TYR A 46 24.05 1.49 9.16
N ARG A 47 25.09 1.91 9.84
CA ARG A 47 26.31 1.13 10.04
C ARG A 47 26.71 1.21 11.51
N LYS A 48 26.71 0.08 12.20
CA LYS A 48 27.19 -0.01 13.57
C LYS A 48 28.68 0.31 13.60
N ASN A 49 29.10 1.25 14.45
CA ASN A 49 30.50 1.61 14.69
C ASN A 49 31.25 2.39 13.57
N HIS A 50 30.55 3.08 12.67
CA HIS A 50 31.18 3.99 11.71
C HIS A 50 31.03 5.46 12.12
N PHE A 51 32.12 6.24 12.08
CA PHE A 51 32.16 7.66 12.51
C PHE A 51 31.17 8.57 11.75
N CYS A 52 30.80 8.21 10.54
CA CYS A 52 29.80 8.91 9.71
C CYS A 52 28.49 8.15 9.53
N SER A 53 28.13 7.26 10.44
CA SER A 53 26.92 6.45 10.32
C SER A 53 25.74 7.11 10.98
N VAL A 54 24.56 6.91 10.37
CA VAL A 54 23.28 7.25 10.98
C VAL A 54 23.04 6.28 12.15
N ASN A 55 22.81 6.82 13.34
CA ASN A 55 22.72 6.02 14.58
C ASN A 55 21.41 5.22 14.72
N HIS A 56 20.50 5.31 13.75
CA HIS A 56 19.20 4.64 13.84
C HIS A 56 19.08 3.54 12.79
N PRO A 57 18.83 2.28 13.20
CA PRO A 57 18.67 1.14 12.27
C PRO A 57 17.39 1.21 11.46
N TYR A 58 16.43 2.03 11.87
CA TYR A 58 15.14 2.22 11.19
C TYR A 58 14.94 3.67 10.79
N THR A 59 14.17 3.87 9.73
CA THR A 59 13.78 5.20 9.25
C THR A 59 12.35 5.17 8.75
N ALA A 60 11.62 6.27 8.92
CA ALA A 60 10.29 6.45 8.37
C ALA A 60 10.36 7.18 7.03
N LYS A 61 9.61 6.70 6.04
CA LYS A 61 9.51 7.32 4.72
C LYS A 61 8.07 7.41 4.26
N ASN A 62 7.82 8.39 3.38
CA ASN A 62 6.54 8.59 2.72
C ASN A 62 6.71 8.36 1.21
N GLY A 63 5.71 7.78 0.57
CA GLY A 63 5.71 7.62 -0.88
C GLY A 63 4.86 6.46 -1.34
N THR A 64 4.43 6.50 -2.59
CA THR A 64 3.74 5.37 -3.25
C THR A 64 4.65 4.15 -3.32
N SER A 65 5.96 4.35 -3.44
CA SER A 65 6.96 3.27 -3.36
C SER A 65 6.97 2.55 -2.02
N MET A 66 6.53 3.21 -0.94
CA MET A 66 6.41 2.59 0.39
C MET A 66 5.12 1.78 0.53
N ALA A 67 4.10 2.07 -0.29
CA ALA A 67 2.85 1.32 -0.34
C ALA A 67 2.98 -0.01 -1.13
N VAL A 68 3.84 -0.04 -2.15
CA VAL A 68 4.03 -1.22 -3.02
C VAL A 68 4.40 -2.49 -2.25
N PRO A 69 5.35 -2.48 -1.30
CA PRO A 69 5.70 -3.69 -0.54
C PRO A 69 4.53 -4.31 0.22
N ALA A 70 3.58 -3.49 0.72
CA ALA A 70 2.39 -4.00 1.39
C ALA A 70 1.50 -4.81 0.45
N VAL A 71 1.34 -4.35 -0.80
CA VAL A 71 0.58 -5.08 -1.83
C VAL A 71 1.31 -6.34 -2.26
N SER A 72 2.64 -6.27 -2.45
CA SER A 72 3.47 -7.42 -2.80
C SER A 72 3.43 -8.50 -1.72
N ALA A 73 3.50 -8.11 -0.44
CA ALA A 73 3.39 -9.03 0.69
C ALA A 73 2.00 -9.68 0.74
N ALA A 74 0.93 -8.93 0.48
CA ALA A 74 -0.42 -9.48 0.42
C ALA A 74 -0.58 -10.52 -0.70
N ALA A 75 0.01 -10.26 -1.87
CA ALA A 75 0.04 -11.23 -2.97
C ALA A 75 0.82 -12.49 -2.60
N ALA A 76 1.98 -12.35 -1.95
CA ALA A 76 2.78 -13.49 -1.49
C ALA A 76 2.00 -14.37 -0.48
N LEU A 77 1.29 -13.76 0.47
CA LEU A 77 0.44 -14.48 1.42
C LEU A 77 -0.73 -15.23 0.74
N LEU A 78 -1.30 -14.64 -0.32
CA LEU A 78 -2.32 -15.33 -1.11
C LEU A 78 -1.74 -16.56 -1.82
N TRP A 79 -0.58 -16.44 -2.44
CA TRP A 79 0.09 -17.57 -3.09
C TRP A 79 0.59 -18.62 -2.10
N GLU A 80 1.00 -18.23 -0.90
CA GLU A 80 1.33 -19.19 0.15
C GLU A 80 0.11 -20.03 0.54
N LYS A 81 -1.05 -19.40 0.67
CA LYS A 81 -2.30 -20.08 1.01
C LYS A 81 -2.88 -20.90 -0.15
N GLU A 82 -2.83 -20.36 -1.35
CA GLU A 82 -3.41 -20.92 -2.57
C GLU A 82 -2.39 -20.83 -3.74
N PRO A 83 -1.40 -21.77 -3.79
CA PRO A 83 -0.28 -21.69 -4.76
C PRO A 83 -0.71 -21.82 -6.23
N HIS A 84 -1.91 -22.29 -6.49
CA HIS A 84 -2.45 -22.49 -7.84
C HIS A 84 -3.06 -21.23 -8.46
N LEU A 85 -3.21 -20.14 -7.69
CA LEU A 85 -3.77 -18.90 -8.22
C LEU A 85 -2.88 -18.28 -9.29
N THR A 86 -3.49 -17.87 -10.40
CA THR A 86 -2.81 -17.05 -11.40
C THR A 86 -2.61 -15.62 -10.89
N ASN A 87 -1.73 -14.86 -11.54
CA ASN A 87 -1.52 -13.45 -11.23
C ASN A 87 -2.82 -12.62 -11.37
N GLU A 88 -3.64 -12.91 -12.38
CA GLU A 88 -4.94 -12.27 -12.56
C GLU A 88 -5.88 -12.56 -11.38
N GLN A 89 -5.97 -13.82 -10.96
CA GLN A 89 -6.82 -14.22 -9.83
C GLN A 89 -6.37 -13.59 -8.51
N VAL A 90 -5.04 -13.51 -8.27
CA VAL A 90 -4.51 -12.80 -7.10
C VAL A 90 -4.87 -11.32 -7.16
N ARG A 91 -4.70 -10.68 -8.33
CA ARG A 91 -5.07 -9.29 -8.53
C ARG A 91 -6.57 -9.07 -8.27
N GLU A 92 -7.45 -9.86 -8.87
CA GLU A 92 -8.90 -9.76 -8.68
C GLU A 92 -9.29 -9.95 -7.22
N ARG A 93 -8.67 -10.91 -6.52
CA ARG A 93 -8.90 -11.16 -5.09
C ARG A 93 -8.57 -9.93 -4.24
N LEU A 94 -7.43 -9.30 -4.50
CA LEU A 94 -7.01 -8.08 -3.79
C LEU A 94 -7.96 -6.91 -4.06
N LEU A 95 -8.41 -6.74 -5.30
CA LEU A 95 -9.32 -5.66 -5.68
C LEU A 95 -10.73 -5.86 -5.09
N TYR A 96 -11.28 -7.07 -5.20
CA TYR A 96 -12.63 -7.38 -4.72
C TYR A 96 -12.78 -7.18 -3.21
N HIS A 97 -11.73 -7.47 -2.46
CA HIS A 97 -11.73 -7.35 -1.00
C HIS A 97 -11.17 -6.02 -0.49
N ALA A 98 -10.84 -5.07 -1.37
CA ALA A 98 -10.41 -3.75 -0.98
C ALA A 98 -11.50 -3.01 -0.20
N GLN A 99 -11.10 -2.17 0.74
CA GLN A 99 -12.01 -1.37 1.54
C GLN A 99 -12.27 -0.04 0.86
N ASP A 100 -13.51 0.22 0.51
CA ASP A 100 -13.93 1.53 0.00
C ASP A 100 -13.69 2.62 1.06
N LEU A 101 -13.02 3.69 0.66
CA LEU A 101 -12.74 4.85 1.50
C LEU A 101 -13.75 5.99 1.28
N GLY A 102 -14.68 5.84 0.33
CA GLY A 102 -15.61 6.89 -0.07
C GLY A 102 -14.97 8.02 -0.88
N GLU A 103 -13.79 7.77 -1.45
CA GLU A 103 -13.06 8.73 -2.29
C GLU A 103 -13.37 8.50 -3.78
N ASN A 104 -13.07 9.50 -4.62
CA ASN A 104 -13.21 9.35 -6.06
C ASN A 104 -12.35 8.21 -6.60
N TRP A 105 -12.83 7.51 -7.62
CA TRP A 105 -12.11 6.40 -8.24
C TRP A 105 -10.65 6.74 -8.61
N GLY A 106 -10.41 7.90 -9.23
CA GLY A 106 -9.06 8.33 -9.60
C GLY A 106 -8.10 8.53 -8.42
N MET A 107 -8.62 8.53 -7.19
CA MET A 107 -7.84 8.63 -5.95
C MET A 107 -7.60 7.27 -5.30
N GLN A 108 -8.64 6.44 -5.17
CA GLN A 108 -8.57 5.18 -4.42
C GLN A 108 -8.64 3.91 -5.27
N GLY A 109 -9.11 3.99 -6.53
CA GLY A 109 -9.44 2.80 -7.33
C GLY A 109 -10.54 1.98 -6.66
N TRP A 110 -10.32 0.69 -6.46
CA TRP A 110 -11.21 -0.22 -5.73
C TRP A 110 -11.21 0.02 -4.21
N GLY A 111 -10.31 0.85 -3.70
CA GLY A 111 -10.21 1.18 -2.29
C GLY A 111 -8.87 0.79 -1.66
N MET A 112 -8.84 0.72 -0.34
CA MET A 112 -7.63 0.39 0.42
C MET A 112 -7.44 -1.13 0.55
N LEU A 113 -6.21 -1.58 0.36
CA LEU A 113 -5.80 -2.96 0.59
C LEU A 113 -6.29 -3.48 1.95
N HIS A 114 -7.00 -4.61 1.93
CA HIS A 114 -7.45 -5.28 3.14
C HIS A 114 -7.05 -6.76 3.12
N VAL A 115 -5.82 -7.05 3.58
CA VAL A 115 -5.21 -8.39 3.52
C VAL A 115 -6.08 -9.44 4.22
N GLY A 116 -6.60 -9.13 5.39
CA GLY A 116 -7.42 -10.08 6.17
C GLY A 116 -8.70 -10.53 5.45
N ARG A 117 -9.34 -9.65 4.65
CA ARG A 117 -10.50 -10.05 3.82
C ARG A 117 -10.06 -10.87 2.62
N ALA A 118 -9.01 -10.44 1.93
CA ALA A 118 -8.49 -11.15 0.77
C ALA A 118 -8.06 -12.59 1.09
N LEU A 119 -7.50 -12.82 2.28
CA LEU A 119 -7.11 -14.16 2.74
C LEU A 119 -8.29 -15.04 3.17
N LYS A 120 -9.43 -14.46 3.55
CA LYS A 120 -10.60 -15.26 3.94
C LYS A 120 -11.38 -15.82 2.75
N GLY A 121 -11.18 -15.24 1.58
CA GLY A 121 -11.82 -15.66 0.32
C GLY A 121 -13.10 -14.95 0.11
#